data_09c1c42d69cfdbad59f256e915df958d
#
_entry.id   09c1c42d69cfdbad59f256e915df958d
#
_cell.length_a   1.000
_cell.length_b   1.000
_cell.length_c   1.000
_cell.angle_alpha   90.00
_cell.angle_beta   90.00
_cell.angle_gamma   90.00
#
_symmetry.space_group_name_H-M   'P 1'
#
loop_
_entity.id
_entity.type
_entity.pdbx_description
1 polymer ?
#
loop_
_entity_poly.entity_id
_entity_poly.type
_entity_poly.pdbx_seq_one_letter_code
_entity_poly.pdbx_strand_id
1 'polypeptide(L)'
;TDAYGNTNSVATQFNWLQDDTAPTMTITATDGSDAVNSGSTTNDATLTLTFTSNEATSNFAAADISVSNGAISNFASTSTTVYTATFTPTADGATTIDVGAGGYTDAAGAANAAATQFAWTQDDTKPTMTITAAAGGSAVSDGATTSDAALTLTFTSNEATTNFAVGDISVSGGSLSNFQSDGGSTTVYTATFTATADGAT
;
A
#
# COMPACT_ATOMS: atom_id res chain seq x y z
N THR A 1 15.70 -56.16 -43.08
CA THR A 1 16.93 -56.97 -43.29
C THR A 1 17.84 -56.22 -44.26
N ASP A 2 19.15 -56.36 -44.08
CA ASP A 2 20.15 -55.84 -45.00
C ASP A 2 20.22 -56.69 -46.29
N ALA A 3 21.10 -56.37 -47.25
CA ALA A 3 21.28 -57.08 -48.51
C ALA A 3 21.77 -58.49 -48.35
N TYR A 4 22.22 -58.91 -47.16
CA TYR A 4 22.75 -60.25 -46.82
C TYR A 4 21.82 -61.08 -45.93
N GLY A 5 20.53 -60.52 -45.69
CA GLY A 5 19.54 -61.28 -44.95
C GLY A 5 19.54 -61.06 -43.43
N ASN A 6 20.43 -60.21 -42.90
CA ASN A 6 20.47 -59.94 -41.46
C ASN A 6 19.26 -59.04 -41.07
N THR A 7 18.59 -59.38 -39.96
CA THR A 7 17.48 -58.59 -39.42
C THR A 7 18.04 -57.38 -38.64
N ASN A 8 17.36 -56.24 -38.76
CA ASN A 8 17.70 -55.09 -37.97
C ASN A 8 17.39 -55.33 -36.46
N SER A 9 18.16 -54.72 -35.59
CA SER A 9 17.78 -54.58 -34.19
C SER A 9 16.63 -53.60 -34.05
N VAL A 10 15.82 -53.75 -33.01
CA VAL A 10 14.73 -52.79 -32.69
C VAL A 10 15.36 -51.43 -32.39
N ALA A 11 14.88 -50.40 -33.07
CA ALA A 11 15.31 -49.04 -32.78
C ALA A 11 14.81 -48.61 -31.37
N THR A 12 15.62 -47.83 -30.68
CA THR A 12 15.20 -47.19 -29.43
C THR A 12 14.07 -46.21 -29.75
N GLN A 13 12.99 -46.27 -28.99
CA GLN A 13 11.89 -45.36 -29.13
C GLN A 13 12.35 -43.91 -28.82
N PHE A 14 12.06 -42.97 -29.70
CA PHE A 14 12.25 -41.55 -29.45
C PHE A 14 10.98 -40.99 -28.81
N ASN A 15 11.13 -40.43 -27.59
CA ASN A 15 10.03 -39.79 -26.83
C ASN A 15 10.39 -38.33 -26.58
N TRP A 16 9.40 -37.47 -26.63
CA TRP A 16 9.50 -36.07 -26.30
C TRP A 16 8.19 -35.58 -25.69
N LEU A 17 8.24 -34.51 -24.93
CA LEU A 17 7.07 -33.81 -24.37
C LEU A 17 6.94 -32.47 -25.08
N GLN A 18 5.75 -32.16 -25.49
CA GLN A 18 5.38 -30.83 -25.97
C GLN A 18 4.88 -30.03 -24.78
N ASP A 19 5.42 -28.83 -24.61
CA ASP A 19 4.94 -27.83 -23.66
C ASP A 19 4.90 -26.49 -24.38
N ASP A 20 3.70 -25.94 -24.56
CA ASP A 20 3.41 -24.65 -25.15
C ASP A 20 2.58 -23.76 -24.19
N THR A 21 2.47 -24.17 -22.93
CA THR A 21 1.79 -23.43 -21.88
C THR A 21 2.60 -22.19 -21.52
N ALA A 22 2.00 -21.00 -21.62
CA ALA A 22 2.68 -19.77 -21.23
C ALA A 22 2.72 -19.64 -19.70
N PRO A 23 3.89 -19.39 -19.09
CA PRO A 23 3.98 -19.11 -17.67
C PRO A 23 3.21 -17.84 -17.30
N THR A 24 2.57 -17.88 -16.13
CA THR A 24 1.84 -16.74 -15.53
C THR A 24 2.48 -16.34 -14.22
N MET A 25 2.38 -15.05 -13.84
CA MET A 25 2.96 -14.51 -12.62
C MET A 25 1.88 -13.93 -11.72
N THR A 26 1.90 -14.27 -10.44
CA THR A 26 1.11 -13.62 -9.38
C THR A 26 2.03 -12.71 -8.58
N ILE A 27 1.57 -11.49 -8.30
CA ILE A 27 2.29 -10.49 -7.51
C ILE A 27 1.56 -10.27 -6.19
N THR A 28 2.28 -10.37 -5.08
CA THR A 28 1.77 -10.08 -3.73
C THR A 28 2.75 -9.19 -2.99
N ALA A 29 2.26 -8.49 -1.95
CA ALA A 29 3.09 -7.62 -1.12
C ALA A 29 2.78 -7.82 0.37
N THR A 30 3.81 -7.59 1.21
CA THR A 30 3.69 -7.56 2.67
C THR A 30 4.52 -6.39 3.23
N ASP A 31 4.09 -5.84 4.38
CA ASP A 31 4.85 -4.84 5.15
C ASP A 31 5.92 -5.44 6.07
N GLY A 32 6.10 -6.76 5.99
CA GLY A 32 6.98 -7.57 6.84
C GLY A 32 6.21 -8.44 7.83
N SER A 33 4.97 -8.10 8.18
CA SER A 33 4.09 -8.88 9.07
C SER A 33 2.74 -9.19 8.42
N ASP A 34 2.11 -8.20 7.81
CA ASP A 34 0.76 -8.27 7.27
C ASP A 34 0.75 -8.16 5.73
N ALA A 35 -0.28 -8.73 5.12
CA ALA A 35 -0.46 -8.63 3.67
C ALA A 35 -0.97 -7.23 3.30
N VAL A 36 -0.30 -6.60 2.34
CA VAL A 36 -0.80 -5.39 1.66
C VAL A 36 -1.57 -5.84 0.43
N ASN A 37 -2.87 -5.54 0.39
CA ASN A 37 -3.73 -5.95 -0.72
C ASN A 37 -3.69 -4.93 -1.87
N SER A 38 -3.86 -5.42 -3.10
CA SER A 38 -4.04 -4.52 -4.25
C SER A 38 -5.30 -3.65 -4.05
N GLY A 39 -5.15 -2.34 -4.25
CA GLY A 39 -6.19 -1.33 -4.01
C GLY A 39 -6.21 -0.73 -2.60
N SER A 40 -5.35 -1.19 -1.67
CA SER A 40 -5.24 -0.61 -0.33
C SER A 40 -4.44 0.69 -0.30
N THR A 41 -4.48 1.37 0.85
CA THR A 41 -3.58 2.48 1.19
C THR A 41 -2.68 2.04 2.35
N THR A 42 -1.39 2.37 2.29
CA THR A 42 -0.43 2.08 3.36
C THR A 42 0.57 3.22 3.52
N ASN A 43 1.14 3.35 4.72
CA ASN A 43 2.22 4.29 5.05
C ASN A 43 3.57 3.59 5.24
N ASP A 44 3.71 2.37 4.74
CA ASP A 44 4.92 1.58 4.92
C ASP A 44 6.10 2.17 4.14
N ALA A 45 7.24 2.32 4.82
CA ALA A 45 8.46 2.83 4.20
C ALA A 45 9.05 1.87 3.16
N THR A 46 8.74 0.57 3.27
CA THR A 46 9.14 -0.46 2.31
C THR A 46 8.15 -1.61 2.31
N LEU A 47 7.96 -2.25 1.16
CA LEU A 47 7.21 -3.48 1.03
C LEU A 47 8.09 -4.62 0.52
N THR A 48 7.84 -5.83 0.99
CA THR A 48 8.38 -7.05 0.40
C THR A 48 7.42 -7.53 -0.68
N LEU A 49 7.86 -7.51 -1.93
CA LEU A 49 7.13 -8.08 -3.07
C LEU A 49 7.50 -9.55 -3.22
N THR A 50 6.50 -10.38 -3.52
CA THR A 50 6.68 -11.77 -3.89
C THR A 50 6.05 -12.01 -5.26
N PHE A 51 6.84 -12.57 -6.17
CA PHE A 51 6.45 -12.95 -7.52
C PHE A 51 6.42 -14.48 -7.58
N THR A 52 5.24 -15.03 -7.88
CA THR A 52 5.05 -16.50 -7.94
C THR A 52 4.60 -16.90 -9.34
N SER A 53 5.46 -17.66 -10.03
CA SER A 53 5.14 -18.27 -11.33
C SER A 53 4.42 -19.60 -11.12
N ASN A 54 3.45 -19.90 -11.99
CA ASN A 54 2.76 -21.18 -12.01
C ASN A 54 3.68 -22.34 -12.45
N GLU A 55 4.79 -22.05 -13.12
CA GLU A 55 5.77 -23.03 -13.60
C GLU A 55 7.21 -22.50 -13.51
N ALA A 56 8.18 -23.41 -13.60
CA ALA A 56 9.58 -23.06 -13.41
C ALA A 56 10.11 -22.13 -14.50
N THR A 57 10.75 -21.05 -14.09
CA THR A 57 11.45 -20.11 -14.96
C THR A 57 12.93 -20.04 -14.58
N SER A 58 13.80 -19.72 -15.54
CA SER A 58 15.23 -19.60 -15.31
C SER A 58 15.81 -18.23 -15.62
N ASN A 59 15.04 -17.37 -16.27
CA ASN A 59 15.48 -16.08 -16.80
C ASN A 59 14.65 -14.87 -16.30
N PHE A 60 13.69 -15.07 -15.39
CA PHE A 60 12.98 -13.94 -14.76
C PHE A 60 13.96 -13.10 -13.92
N ALA A 61 13.99 -11.81 -14.16
CA ALA A 61 14.97 -10.89 -13.59
C ALA A 61 14.30 -9.55 -13.18
N ALA A 62 15.00 -8.75 -12.40
CA ALA A 62 14.50 -7.44 -11.98
C ALA A 62 14.15 -6.51 -13.18
N ALA A 63 14.80 -6.71 -14.32
CA ALA A 63 14.53 -5.93 -15.54
C ALA A 63 13.15 -6.21 -16.17
N ASP A 64 12.52 -7.34 -15.84
CA ASP A 64 11.20 -7.72 -16.33
C ASP A 64 10.07 -7.10 -15.50
N ILE A 65 10.41 -6.40 -14.42
CA ILE A 65 9.48 -5.75 -13.50
C ILE A 65 9.48 -4.25 -13.77
N SER A 66 8.31 -3.71 -14.11
CA SER A 66 8.09 -2.26 -14.21
C SER A 66 7.40 -1.76 -12.95
N VAL A 67 7.85 -0.64 -12.42
CA VAL A 67 7.27 -0.02 -11.22
C VAL A 67 7.01 1.46 -11.43
N SER A 68 5.98 2.00 -10.77
CA SER A 68 5.75 3.45 -10.65
C SER A 68 5.92 3.91 -9.21
N ASN A 69 6.22 5.20 -9.02
CA ASN A 69 6.29 5.87 -7.72
C ASN A 69 7.24 5.19 -6.71
N GLY A 70 8.35 4.62 -7.20
CA GLY A 70 9.33 3.97 -6.34
C GLY A 70 10.36 3.17 -7.11
N ALA A 71 11.10 2.35 -6.38
CA ALA A 71 12.14 1.48 -6.94
C ALA A 71 12.15 0.12 -6.25
N ILE A 72 12.57 -0.91 -6.98
CA ILE A 72 12.86 -2.23 -6.42
C ILE A 72 14.36 -2.40 -6.15
N SER A 73 14.66 -3.16 -5.12
CA SER A 73 16.00 -3.58 -4.72
C SER A 73 15.96 -5.00 -4.17
N ASN A 74 17.12 -5.59 -3.86
CA ASN A 74 17.24 -6.92 -3.25
C ASN A 74 16.46 -8.01 -3.99
N PHE A 75 16.36 -7.90 -5.34
CA PHE A 75 15.74 -8.97 -6.12
C PHE A 75 16.50 -10.28 -5.93
N ALA A 76 15.79 -11.34 -5.60
CA ALA A 76 16.35 -12.65 -5.36
C ALA A 76 15.39 -13.77 -5.81
N SER A 77 15.96 -14.84 -6.35
CA SER A 77 15.24 -16.10 -6.57
C SER A 77 15.29 -16.93 -5.28
N THR A 78 14.13 -17.31 -4.75
CA THR A 78 14.01 -18.22 -3.61
C THR A 78 13.77 -19.66 -4.07
N SER A 79 13.23 -19.83 -5.28
CA SER A 79 13.09 -21.11 -5.99
C SER A 79 13.00 -20.85 -7.49
N THR A 80 12.80 -21.91 -8.30
CA THR A 80 12.56 -21.76 -9.75
C THR A 80 11.21 -21.13 -10.09
N THR A 81 10.31 -20.97 -9.12
CA THR A 81 8.96 -20.42 -9.29
C THR A 81 8.69 -19.22 -8.40
N VAL A 82 9.54 -18.91 -7.41
CA VAL A 82 9.29 -17.83 -6.44
C VAL A 82 10.47 -16.88 -6.38
N TYR A 83 10.17 -15.61 -6.52
CA TYR A 83 11.15 -14.52 -6.48
C TYR A 83 10.66 -13.45 -5.53
N THR A 84 11.58 -12.73 -4.91
CA THR A 84 11.27 -11.64 -3.98
C THR A 84 12.03 -10.38 -4.35
N ALA A 85 11.49 -9.23 -3.98
CA ALA A 85 12.18 -7.94 -4.07
C ALA A 85 11.70 -7.03 -2.94
N THR A 86 12.51 -6.04 -2.58
CA THR A 86 12.10 -4.94 -1.71
C THR A 86 11.66 -3.78 -2.59
N PHE A 87 10.46 -3.25 -2.37
CA PHE A 87 10.00 -2.00 -2.98
C PHE A 87 10.15 -0.86 -1.96
N THR A 88 10.64 0.29 -2.42
CA THR A 88 10.72 1.53 -1.64
C THR A 88 9.98 2.63 -2.39
N PRO A 89 8.89 3.18 -1.85
CA PRO A 89 8.18 4.30 -2.45
C PRO A 89 9.03 5.57 -2.44
N THR A 90 8.75 6.50 -3.34
CA THR A 90 9.44 7.81 -3.43
C THR A 90 8.59 8.99 -3.00
N ALA A 91 7.27 8.85 -3.02
CA ALA A 91 6.31 9.89 -2.63
C ALA A 91 4.92 9.28 -2.36
N ASP A 92 4.03 10.07 -1.76
CA ASP A 92 2.62 9.76 -1.68
C ASP A 92 1.98 9.66 -3.06
N GLY A 93 1.00 8.78 -3.19
CA GLY A 93 0.23 8.61 -4.41
C GLY A 93 0.15 7.17 -4.91
N ALA A 94 -0.47 7.04 -6.09
CA ALA A 94 -0.69 5.75 -6.73
C ALA A 94 0.64 5.08 -7.11
N THR A 95 0.74 3.81 -6.76
CA THR A 95 1.92 2.96 -7.00
C THR A 95 1.50 1.71 -7.73
N THR A 96 2.28 1.26 -8.71
CA THR A 96 2.00 0.06 -9.49
C THR A 96 3.24 -0.82 -9.63
N ILE A 97 3.01 -2.13 -9.68
CA ILE A 97 4.00 -3.14 -10.04
C ILE A 97 3.42 -3.96 -11.19
N ASP A 98 4.18 -4.09 -12.26
CA ASP A 98 3.80 -4.80 -13.48
C ASP A 98 4.88 -5.79 -13.90
N VAL A 99 4.45 -6.93 -14.43
CA VAL A 99 5.27 -7.87 -15.20
C VAL A 99 4.61 -8.07 -16.54
N GLY A 100 5.20 -7.50 -17.60
CA GLY A 100 4.67 -7.53 -18.95
C GLY A 100 4.74 -8.92 -19.59
N ALA A 101 4.03 -9.11 -20.69
CA ALA A 101 4.15 -10.33 -21.47
C ALA A 101 5.51 -10.40 -22.20
N GLY A 102 6.05 -11.61 -22.34
CA GLY A 102 7.27 -11.87 -23.13
C GLY A 102 8.58 -11.44 -22.48
N GLY A 103 8.57 -11.07 -21.18
CA GLY A 103 9.80 -10.72 -20.43
C GLY A 103 10.63 -11.92 -20.06
N TYR A 104 10.01 -13.05 -19.78
CA TYR A 104 10.69 -14.30 -19.40
C TYR A 104 10.03 -15.52 -20.03
N THR A 105 10.67 -16.68 -19.93
CA THR A 105 10.19 -17.95 -20.48
C THR A 105 10.24 -19.06 -19.43
N ASP A 106 9.50 -20.11 -19.68
CA ASP A 106 9.68 -21.40 -19.00
C ASP A 106 10.90 -22.17 -19.53
N ALA A 107 11.05 -23.43 -19.09
CA ALA A 107 12.12 -24.32 -19.53
C ALA A 107 11.95 -24.83 -20.95
N ALA A 108 10.74 -24.83 -21.51
CA ALA A 108 10.43 -25.23 -22.89
C ALA A 108 10.61 -24.07 -23.87
N GLY A 109 10.71 -22.83 -23.39
CA GLY A 109 10.89 -21.62 -24.18
C GLY A 109 9.60 -20.88 -24.49
N ALA A 110 8.45 -21.25 -23.87
CA ALA A 110 7.21 -20.51 -24.02
C ALA A 110 7.31 -19.17 -23.26
N ALA A 111 6.92 -18.07 -23.91
CA ALA A 111 6.98 -16.74 -23.33
C ALA A 111 5.82 -16.50 -22.35
N ASN A 112 6.08 -15.77 -21.26
CA ASN A 112 5.09 -15.49 -20.23
C ASN A 112 3.91 -14.65 -20.74
N ALA A 113 2.73 -14.88 -20.16
CA ALA A 113 1.60 -13.97 -20.22
C ALA A 113 1.82 -12.80 -19.23
N ALA A 114 1.22 -11.63 -19.52
CA ALA A 114 1.27 -10.50 -18.61
C ALA A 114 0.62 -10.84 -17.25
N ALA A 115 1.23 -10.41 -16.16
CA ALA A 115 0.63 -10.50 -14.84
C ALA A 115 -0.55 -9.53 -14.68
N THR A 116 -1.46 -9.83 -13.75
CA THR A 116 -2.38 -8.80 -13.27
C THR A 116 -1.58 -7.76 -12.49
N GLN A 117 -1.75 -6.48 -12.84
CA GLN A 117 -1.09 -5.37 -12.16
C GLN A 117 -1.41 -5.40 -10.66
N PHE A 118 -0.39 -5.25 -9.84
CA PHE A 118 -0.52 -4.98 -8.41
C PHE A 118 -0.40 -3.47 -8.18
N ALA A 119 -1.39 -2.87 -7.50
CA ALA A 119 -1.43 -1.43 -7.29
C ALA A 119 -1.92 -1.09 -5.88
N TRP A 120 -1.40 -0.01 -5.30
CA TRP A 120 -1.85 0.54 -4.01
C TRP A 120 -1.62 2.05 -3.99
N THR A 121 -2.07 2.71 -2.91
CA THR A 121 -1.76 4.12 -2.65
C THR A 121 -0.77 4.23 -1.50
N GLN A 122 0.37 4.88 -1.73
CA GLN A 122 1.29 5.28 -0.68
C GLN A 122 0.81 6.58 -0.07
N ASP A 123 0.76 6.65 1.29
CA ASP A 123 0.38 7.85 2.03
C ASP A 123 1.14 7.85 3.36
N ASP A 124 2.22 8.61 3.44
CA ASP A 124 3.03 8.81 4.65
C ASP A 124 2.89 10.23 5.22
N THR A 125 1.98 11.02 4.63
CA THR A 125 1.65 12.37 5.13
C THR A 125 0.94 12.25 6.48
N LYS A 126 1.44 12.98 7.47
CA LYS A 126 0.84 12.99 8.81
C LYS A 126 -0.35 13.96 8.87
N PRO A 127 -1.45 13.59 9.53
CA PRO A 127 -2.54 14.52 9.76
C PRO A 127 -2.07 15.75 10.54
N THR A 128 -2.57 16.91 10.14
CA THR A 128 -2.42 18.18 10.86
C THR A 128 -3.76 18.68 11.31
N MET A 129 -3.80 19.37 12.47
CA MET A 129 -5.04 19.86 13.08
C MET A 129 -5.00 21.38 13.19
N THR A 130 -6.07 22.04 12.77
CA THR A 130 -6.34 23.45 13.07
C THR A 130 -7.46 23.55 14.08
N ILE A 131 -7.36 24.54 14.99
CA ILE A 131 -8.36 24.79 16.02
C ILE A 131 -8.91 26.21 15.83
N THR A 132 -10.24 26.33 15.83
CA THR A 132 -10.94 27.61 15.80
C THR A 132 -11.94 27.66 16.94
N ALA A 133 -12.30 28.88 17.38
CA ALA A 133 -13.23 29.08 18.46
C ALA A 133 -14.36 30.05 18.05
N ALA A 134 -15.54 29.84 18.61
CA ALA A 134 -16.69 30.74 18.43
C ALA A 134 -17.51 30.91 19.74
N ALA A 135 -18.01 32.11 19.98
CA ALA A 135 -18.94 32.41 21.03
C ALA A 135 -20.31 32.77 20.43
N GLY A 136 -21.34 32.00 20.75
CA GLY A 136 -22.68 32.24 20.22
C GLY A 136 -22.75 32.27 18.68
N GLY A 137 -21.85 31.59 17.98
CA GLY A 137 -21.74 31.59 16.51
C GLY A 137 -20.83 32.68 15.93
N SER A 138 -20.31 33.60 16.75
CA SER A 138 -19.31 34.59 16.30
C SER A 138 -17.91 34.14 16.56
N ALA A 139 -17.02 34.23 15.55
CA ALA A 139 -15.64 33.79 15.66
C ALA A 139 -14.88 34.55 16.77
N VAL A 140 -14.11 33.83 17.57
CA VAL A 140 -13.17 34.36 18.56
C VAL A 140 -11.76 34.06 18.02
N SER A 141 -10.99 35.14 17.79
CA SER A 141 -9.61 34.99 17.27
C SER A 141 -8.65 34.51 18.36
N ASP A 142 -7.64 33.81 17.98
CA ASP A 142 -6.53 33.43 18.88
C ASP A 142 -5.91 34.66 19.52
N GLY A 143 -5.68 34.63 20.84
CA GLY A 143 -5.19 35.77 21.64
C GLY A 143 -6.23 36.85 21.95
N ALA A 144 -7.49 36.71 21.51
CA ALA A 144 -8.53 37.66 21.85
C ALA A 144 -8.97 37.56 23.31
N THR A 145 -9.50 38.67 23.86
CA THR A 145 -10.16 38.66 25.16
C THR A 145 -11.66 38.63 24.95
N THR A 146 -12.35 37.73 25.63
CA THR A 146 -13.83 37.64 25.60
C THR A 146 -14.37 37.50 27.01
N SER A 147 -15.62 37.90 27.19
CA SER A 147 -16.38 37.70 28.42
C SER A 147 -17.24 36.43 28.38
N ASP A 148 -17.15 35.67 27.32
CA ASP A 148 -17.97 34.48 27.15
C ASP A 148 -17.49 33.34 28.05
N ALA A 149 -18.39 32.81 28.88
CA ALA A 149 -18.06 31.71 29.79
C ALA A 149 -17.81 30.36 29.06
N ALA A 150 -18.32 30.24 27.85
CA ALA A 150 -18.18 29.03 27.06
C ALA A 150 -17.93 29.34 25.58
N LEU A 151 -17.04 28.59 24.96
CA LEU A 151 -16.74 28.67 23.53
C LEU A 151 -17.02 27.33 22.85
N THR A 152 -17.51 27.38 21.63
CA THR A 152 -17.49 26.19 20.75
C THR A 152 -16.14 26.14 20.06
N LEU A 153 -15.40 25.09 20.30
CA LEU A 153 -14.15 24.79 19.59
C LEU A 153 -14.46 23.91 18.39
N THR A 154 -13.84 24.20 17.27
CA THR A 154 -13.85 23.35 16.07
C THR A 154 -12.44 22.92 15.75
N PHE A 155 -12.23 21.62 15.64
CA PHE A 155 -10.98 20.96 15.27
C PHE A 155 -11.13 20.47 13.84
N THR A 156 -10.26 20.94 12.95
CA THR A 156 -10.30 20.53 11.53
C THR A 156 -8.98 19.89 11.14
N SER A 157 -9.03 18.60 10.77
CA SER A 157 -7.90 17.87 10.22
C SER A 157 -7.82 18.08 8.70
N ASN A 158 -6.60 18.14 8.16
CA ASN A 158 -6.38 18.18 6.71
C ASN A 158 -6.75 16.85 6.01
N GLU A 159 -6.83 15.75 6.77
CA GLU A 159 -7.16 14.41 6.27
C GLU A 159 -8.01 13.63 7.29
N ALA A 160 -8.60 12.53 6.83
CA ALA A 160 -9.48 11.71 7.66
C ALA A 160 -8.72 11.07 8.84
N THR A 161 -9.31 11.19 10.03
CA THR A 161 -8.80 10.55 11.24
C THR A 161 -9.83 9.53 11.75
N THR A 162 -9.34 8.45 12.35
CA THR A 162 -10.20 7.36 12.87
C THR A 162 -10.17 7.26 14.39
N ASN A 163 -9.22 7.90 15.05
CA ASN A 163 -8.94 7.74 16.47
C ASN A 163 -8.84 9.06 17.26
N PHE A 164 -9.09 10.22 16.63
CA PHE A 164 -9.07 11.50 17.35
C PHE A 164 -10.19 11.53 18.39
N ALA A 165 -9.81 11.76 19.64
CA ALA A 165 -10.68 11.68 20.81
C ALA A 165 -10.43 12.84 21.78
N VAL A 166 -11.34 13.07 22.72
CA VAL A 166 -11.20 14.13 23.72
C VAL A 166 -9.91 13.99 24.58
N GLY A 167 -9.42 12.77 24.74
CA GLY A 167 -8.17 12.49 25.47
C GLY A 167 -6.90 13.01 24.77
N ASP A 168 -6.97 13.32 23.48
CA ASP A 168 -5.85 13.87 22.70
C ASP A 168 -5.76 15.39 22.80
N ILE A 169 -6.73 16.02 23.49
CA ILE A 169 -6.83 17.48 23.63
C ILE A 169 -6.46 17.90 25.04
N SER A 170 -5.41 18.70 25.15
CA SER A 170 -5.02 19.31 26.41
C SER A 170 -5.56 20.75 26.49
N VAL A 171 -6.18 21.11 27.61
CA VAL A 171 -6.68 22.47 27.88
C VAL A 171 -6.16 22.99 29.20
N SER A 172 -6.04 24.31 29.33
CA SER A 172 -5.75 25.02 30.57
C SER A 172 -6.85 26.03 30.88
N GLY A 173 -7.03 26.42 32.14
CA GLY A 173 -7.98 27.44 32.57
C GLY A 173 -9.45 27.08 32.40
N GLY A 174 -9.78 25.81 32.10
CA GLY A 174 -11.14 25.37 31.86
C GLY A 174 -11.27 23.86 31.66
N SER A 175 -12.41 23.46 31.13
CA SER A 175 -12.73 22.06 30.84
C SER A 175 -13.42 21.91 29.48
N LEU A 176 -13.27 20.74 28.86
CA LEU A 176 -13.97 20.34 27.64
C LEU A 176 -15.19 19.47 27.97
N SER A 177 -16.22 19.65 27.19
CA SER A 177 -17.43 18.82 27.18
C SER A 177 -17.98 18.70 25.77
N ASN A 178 -18.97 17.82 25.57
CA ASN A 178 -19.67 17.66 24.28
C ASN A 178 -18.75 17.42 23.07
N PHE A 179 -17.62 16.74 23.28
CA PHE A 179 -16.75 16.37 22.16
C PHE A 179 -17.47 15.39 21.23
N GLN A 180 -17.51 15.72 19.94
CA GLN A 180 -18.14 14.86 18.92
C GLN A 180 -17.59 15.17 17.53
N SER A 181 -17.75 14.22 16.60
CA SER A 181 -17.58 14.51 15.17
C SER A 181 -18.72 15.41 14.67
N ASP A 182 -18.41 16.37 13.82
CA ASP A 182 -19.43 17.25 13.22
C ASP A 182 -20.19 16.52 12.11
N GLY A 183 -21.44 16.18 12.38
CA GLY A 183 -22.30 15.47 11.43
C GLY A 183 -21.78 14.08 10.99
N GLY A 184 -20.91 13.43 11.77
CA GLY A 184 -20.26 12.17 11.40
C GLY A 184 -19.03 12.34 10.51
N SER A 185 -18.49 13.56 10.42
CA SER A 185 -17.24 13.86 9.72
C SER A 185 -16.05 13.08 10.32
N THR A 186 -15.11 12.67 9.49
CA THR A 186 -13.82 12.12 9.90
C THR A 186 -12.69 13.16 9.92
N THR A 187 -13.00 14.39 9.55
CA THR A 187 -12.03 15.50 9.49
C THR A 187 -12.41 16.70 10.37
N VAL A 188 -13.67 16.80 10.81
CA VAL A 188 -14.15 17.93 11.60
C VAL A 188 -14.78 17.43 12.89
N TYR A 189 -14.34 18.01 14.01
CA TYR A 189 -14.80 17.69 15.35
C TYR A 189 -15.12 18.97 16.11
N THR A 190 -16.04 18.90 17.05
CA THR A 190 -16.43 20.03 17.88
C THR A 190 -16.39 19.65 19.35
N ALA A 191 -16.16 20.64 20.21
CA ALA A 191 -16.28 20.53 21.66
C ALA A 191 -16.71 21.87 22.25
N THR A 192 -17.28 21.84 23.47
CA THR A 192 -17.53 23.02 24.28
C THR A 192 -16.41 23.19 25.29
N PHE A 193 -15.70 24.30 25.22
CA PHE A 193 -14.79 24.74 26.28
C PHE A 193 -15.51 25.63 27.26
N THR A 194 -15.39 25.40 28.58
CA THR A 194 -15.92 26.22 29.64
C THR A 194 -14.78 26.71 30.52
N ALA A 195 -14.59 28.03 30.59
CA ALA A 195 -13.60 28.64 31.46
C ALA A 195 -13.96 28.48 32.93
N THR A 196 -12.94 28.24 33.80
CA THR A 196 -13.14 28.11 35.27
C THR A 196 -12.76 29.35 36.04
N ALA A 197 -11.98 30.26 35.46
CA ALA A 197 -11.54 31.51 36.07
C ALA A 197 -11.12 32.52 35.01
N ASP A 198 -11.03 33.79 35.40
CA ASP A 198 -10.42 34.83 34.57
C ASP A 198 -8.94 34.56 34.39
N GLY A 199 -8.42 34.70 33.18
CA GLY A 199 -7.01 34.50 32.86
C GLY A 199 -6.81 33.93 31.45
N ALA A 200 -5.56 33.55 31.15
CA ALA A 200 -5.24 32.87 29.91
C ALA A 200 -5.75 31.42 29.96
N THR A 201 -6.38 30.99 28.91
CA THR A 201 -6.95 29.65 28.73
C THR A 201 -6.34 28.96 27.51
#